data_8d60f757848165ba09292e96ffbab00f
#
_entry.id   8d60f757848165ba09292e96ffbab00f
#
_cell.length_a   1.000
_cell.length_b   1.000
_cell.length_c   1.000
_cell.angle_alpha   90.00
_cell.angle_beta   90.00
_cell.angle_gamma   90.00
#
_symmetry.space_group_name_H-M   'P 1'
#
loop_
_entity.id
_entity.type
_entity.pdbx_description
1 polymer ?
#
loop_
_entity_poly.entity_id
_entity_poly.type
_entity_poly.pdbx_seq_one_letter_code
_entity_poly.pdbx_strand_id
1 'polypeptide(L)'
;MKTIIRKSFKSTLLFLVAVVLGVWFMGPLEPVELNTNFDKRVLDKDLNKYLSRIEKNFIDITTGVEKRIIWANMVGHKTPLSIIYIHGFSATSEEIRPVPDNIANILKANLYFTRLTGHGRGSMAMTKPNVENWMSDVGEAMEIGRQIGHKVIVISTSTGSTLTAAAALNPHLSRNIAGFIFVSPNFGINNPLANVLTWPGARWWIPIIAGKMRNSSIRNKQHAKFWTTSYPTVATIPMAALVKVITQQDFSKIHIPALFYYSLEDKVVMAQSTSDIALKWGGEATTITVTMTEKDDPYSHIIAGDIVSPNQTEYAVDKMVEWIKDLKLSSRNAP
;
A
#
# COMPACT_ATOMS: atom_id res chain seq x y z
N MET A 1 41.23 -27.35 33.35
CA MET A 1 40.18 -26.31 33.24
C MET A 1 40.13 -25.66 31.85
N LYS A 2 41.19 -25.11 31.28
CA LYS A 2 41.23 -24.48 29.96
C LYS A 2 40.79 -25.40 28.79
N THR A 3 41.11 -26.68 28.79
CA THR A 3 40.78 -27.63 27.74
C THR A 3 39.27 -28.04 27.73
N ILE A 4 38.65 -28.10 28.89
CA ILE A 4 37.20 -28.41 29.01
C ILE A 4 36.37 -27.21 28.53
N ILE A 5 36.76 -25.99 28.91
CA ILE A 5 36.11 -24.75 28.47
C ILE A 5 36.21 -24.60 26.93
N ARG A 6 37.35 -24.95 26.34
CA ARG A 6 37.57 -24.87 24.89
C ARG A 6 36.78 -25.92 24.12
N LYS A 7 36.57 -27.14 24.68
CA LYS A 7 35.71 -28.18 24.08
C LYS A 7 34.22 -27.77 24.17
N SER A 8 33.77 -27.25 25.30
CA SER A 8 32.41 -26.77 25.49
C SER A 8 32.10 -25.64 24.54
N PHE A 9 33.00 -24.64 24.38
CA PHE A 9 32.83 -23.53 23.47
C PHE A 9 32.71 -23.99 21.99
N LYS A 10 33.56 -24.95 21.56
CA LYS A 10 33.48 -25.50 20.20
C LYS A 10 32.16 -26.23 19.95
N SER A 11 31.69 -27.02 20.91
CA SER A 11 30.41 -27.72 20.80
C SER A 11 29.23 -26.76 20.72
N THR A 12 29.23 -25.72 21.54
CA THR A 12 28.18 -24.67 21.51
C THR A 12 28.20 -23.93 20.18
N LEU A 13 29.38 -23.58 19.67
CA LEU A 13 29.50 -22.91 18.36
C LEU A 13 28.99 -23.79 17.22
N LEU A 14 29.36 -25.10 17.21
CA LEU A 14 28.88 -26.04 16.20
C LEU A 14 27.34 -26.20 16.28
N PHE A 15 26.79 -26.27 17.46
CA PHE A 15 25.34 -26.31 17.64
C PHE A 15 24.64 -25.05 17.10
N LEU A 16 25.16 -23.87 17.42
CA LEU A 16 24.63 -22.59 16.90
C LEU A 16 24.69 -22.53 15.37
N VAL A 17 25.82 -22.96 14.77
CA VAL A 17 25.96 -23.03 13.32
C VAL A 17 24.94 -23.99 12.72
N ALA A 18 24.76 -25.19 13.33
CA ALA A 18 23.76 -26.14 12.87
C ALA A 18 22.33 -25.59 12.94
N VAL A 19 22.00 -24.86 14.02
CA VAL A 19 20.69 -24.19 14.14
C VAL A 19 20.51 -23.13 13.05
N VAL A 20 21.51 -22.28 12.81
CA VAL A 20 21.46 -21.26 11.77
C VAL A 20 21.29 -21.89 10.38
N LEU A 21 22.07 -22.95 10.09
CA LEU A 21 21.92 -23.69 8.83
C LEU A 21 20.55 -24.36 8.73
N GLY A 22 20.06 -24.95 9.81
CA GLY A 22 18.72 -25.52 9.86
C GLY A 22 17.62 -24.48 9.54
N VAL A 23 17.70 -23.31 10.16
CA VAL A 23 16.76 -22.22 9.87
C VAL A 23 16.91 -21.73 8.42
N TRP A 24 18.14 -21.64 7.89
CA TRP A 24 18.40 -21.18 6.54
C TRP A 24 17.83 -22.11 5.48
N PHE A 25 17.98 -23.41 5.65
CA PHE A 25 17.56 -24.39 4.65
C PHE A 25 16.12 -24.91 4.83
N MET A 26 15.60 -24.89 6.05
CA MET A 26 14.29 -25.46 6.39
C MET A 26 13.29 -24.42 6.92
N GLY A 27 13.72 -23.19 7.20
CA GLY A 27 12.84 -22.12 7.69
C GLY A 27 11.83 -21.70 6.61
N PRO A 28 10.56 -21.45 6.98
CA PRO A 28 9.56 -20.98 6.02
C PRO A 28 9.89 -19.58 5.51
N LEU A 29 9.67 -19.36 4.23
CA LEU A 29 9.60 -18.01 3.65
C LEU A 29 8.21 -17.41 3.91
N GLU A 30 8.14 -16.08 3.97
CA GLU A 30 6.85 -15.40 4.00
C GLU A 30 6.11 -15.63 2.68
N PRO A 31 4.87 -16.16 2.73
CA PRO A 31 4.10 -16.42 1.53
C PRO A 31 3.65 -15.10 0.89
N VAL A 32 3.73 -15.03 -0.44
CA VAL A 32 3.27 -13.91 -1.24
C VAL A 32 2.30 -14.43 -2.30
N GLU A 33 1.01 -14.33 -2.02
CA GLU A 33 -0.05 -14.67 -2.98
C GLU A 33 -0.57 -13.37 -3.59
N LEU A 34 -0.32 -13.18 -4.89
CA LEU A 34 -0.73 -11.98 -5.63
C LEU A 34 -2.10 -12.13 -6.30
N ASN A 35 -2.58 -13.35 -6.44
CA ASN A 35 -3.93 -13.58 -6.94
C ASN A 35 -4.94 -13.38 -5.81
N THR A 36 -6.04 -12.73 -6.13
CA THR A 36 -7.14 -12.61 -5.18
C THR A 36 -8.30 -13.47 -5.60
N ASN A 37 -8.88 -14.13 -4.62
CA ASN A 37 -10.12 -14.89 -4.76
C ASN A 37 -11.34 -14.07 -4.30
N PHE A 38 -11.25 -12.72 -4.31
CA PHE A 38 -12.38 -11.90 -3.93
C PHE A 38 -13.60 -12.22 -4.81
N ASP A 39 -14.63 -12.76 -4.17
CA ASP A 39 -15.87 -13.12 -4.86
C ASP A 39 -16.82 -11.92 -4.89
N LYS A 40 -16.95 -11.29 -6.06
CA LYS A 40 -17.86 -10.15 -6.24
C LYS A 40 -19.32 -10.43 -5.88
N ARG A 41 -19.72 -11.71 -5.80
CA ARG A 41 -21.09 -12.11 -5.41
C ARG A 41 -21.41 -11.82 -3.95
N VAL A 42 -20.40 -11.58 -3.11
CA VAL A 42 -20.61 -11.17 -1.71
C VAL A 42 -21.02 -9.71 -1.57
N LEU A 43 -20.84 -8.91 -2.62
CA LEU A 43 -21.26 -7.51 -2.63
C LEU A 43 -22.79 -7.42 -2.69
N ASP A 44 -23.37 -6.67 -1.75
CA ASP A 44 -24.79 -6.33 -1.78
C ASP A 44 -25.09 -5.34 -2.92
N LYS A 45 -26.33 -5.30 -3.40
CA LYS A 45 -26.77 -4.23 -4.32
C LYS A 45 -26.58 -2.84 -3.70
N ASP A 46 -26.79 -2.74 -2.39
CA ASP A 46 -26.47 -1.55 -1.60
C ASP A 46 -25.07 -1.69 -1.00
N LEU A 47 -24.10 -1.07 -1.65
CA LEU A 47 -22.70 -1.09 -1.23
C LEU A 47 -22.48 -0.46 0.16
N ASN A 48 -23.26 0.56 0.54
CA ASN A 48 -23.12 1.15 1.87
C ASN A 48 -23.53 0.15 2.95
N LYS A 49 -24.59 -0.61 2.71
CA LYS A 49 -25.03 -1.70 3.60
C LYS A 49 -23.98 -2.80 3.70
N TYR A 50 -23.40 -3.20 2.55
CA TYR A 50 -22.30 -4.16 2.51
C TYR A 50 -21.13 -3.70 3.38
N LEU A 51 -20.61 -2.48 3.13
CA LEU A 51 -19.47 -1.93 3.86
C LEU A 51 -19.76 -1.81 5.35
N SER A 52 -20.93 -1.27 5.72
CA SER A 52 -21.34 -1.18 7.13
C SER A 52 -21.38 -2.56 7.80
N ARG A 53 -21.83 -3.59 7.11
CA ARG A 53 -21.92 -4.97 7.63
C ARG A 53 -20.54 -5.56 7.91
N ILE A 54 -19.60 -5.43 6.96
CA ILE A 54 -18.26 -6.01 7.12
C ILE A 54 -17.42 -5.25 8.16
N GLU A 55 -17.53 -3.92 8.21
CA GLU A 55 -16.78 -3.11 9.17
C GLU A 55 -17.29 -3.29 10.62
N LYS A 56 -18.58 -3.53 10.83
CA LYS A 56 -19.15 -3.85 12.15
C LYS A 56 -18.62 -5.13 12.80
N ASN A 57 -17.95 -6.00 12.04
CA ASN A 57 -17.27 -7.16 12.60
C ASN A 57 -16.06 -6.78 13.47
N PHE A 58 -15.64 -5.52 13.44
CA PHE A 58 -14.49 -5.00 14.18
C PHE A 58 -14.94 -3.87 15.11
N ILE A 59 -14.72 -4.04 16.41
CA ILE A 59 -15.11 -3.05 17.44
C ILE A 59 -14.01 -2.01 17.71
N ASP A 60 -12.84 -2.20 17.14
CA ASP A 60 -11.59 -1.47 17.40
C ASP A 60 -11.12 -0.63 16.20
N ILE A 61 -11.98 -0.39 15.20
CA ILE A 61 -11.65 0.50 14.09
C ILE A 61 -11.58 1.94 14.60
N THR A 62 -10.51 2.64 14.26
CA THR A 62 -10.38 4.08 14.51
C THR A 62 -11.51 4.81 13.76
N THR A 63 -12.33 5.55 14.51
CA THR A 63 -13.46 6.28 13.94
C THR A 63 -13.03 7.20 12.79
N GLY A 64 -13.68 7.07 11.65
CA GLY A 64 -13.46 7.86 10.44
C GLY A 64 -12.58 7.20 9.41
N VAL A 65 -12.02 6.00 9.69
CA VAL A 65 -11.16 5.28 8.72
C VAL A 65 -11.77 3.98 8.20
N GLU A 66 -13.05 3.76 8.50
CA GLU A 66 -13.82 2.64 7.97
C GLU A 66 -13.84 2.68 6.43
N LYS A 67 -13.98 1.52 5.80
CA LYS A 67 -14.26 1.43 4.35
C LYS A 67 -15.53 2.20 4.04
N ARG A 68 -15.48 3.12 3.07
CA ARG A 68 -16.61 4.00 2.77
C ARG A 68 -16.61 4.51 1.34
N ILE A 69 -17.79 4.82 0.83
CA ILE A 69 -17.99 5.51 -0.45
C ILE A 69 -18.44 6.94 -0.17
N ILE A 70 -17.78 7.89 -0.82
CA ILE A 70 -18.25 9.27 -0.93
C ILE A 70 -18.90 9.42 -2.30
N TRP A 71 -20.21 9.62 -2.30
CA TRP A 71 -21.00 9.75 -3.50
C TRP A 71 -20.98 11.19 -4.00
N ALA A 72 -20.60 11.39 -5.26
CA ALA A 72 -20.57 12.71 -5.87
C ALA A 72 -21.97 13.32 -6.03
N ASN A 73 -22.97 12.45 -6.21
CA ASN A 73 -24.36 12.84 -6.42
C ASN A 73 -25.27 11.88 -5.61
N MET A 74 -26.25 11.29 -6.29
CA MET A 74 -27.20 10.36 -5.67
C MET A 74 -26.53 9.04 -5.30
N VAL A 75 -26.82 8.58 -4.09
CA VAL A 75 -26.33 7.28 -3.57
C VAL A 75 -26.74 6.14 -4.51
N GLY A 76 -25.82 5.24 -4.79
CA GLY A 76 -26.05 4.08 -5.65
C GLY A 76 -25.94 4.35 -7.16
N HIS A 77 -25.76 5.60 -7.59
CA HIS A 77 -25.62 5.95 -9.00
C HIS A 77 -24.16 5.99 -9.44
N LYS A 78 -23.86 5.36 -10.59
CA LYS A 78 -22.53 5.41 -11.20
C LYS A 78 -22.23 6.81 -11.73
N THR A 79 -20.97 7.18 -11.61
CA THR A 79 -20.40 8.33 -12.30
C THR A 79 -19.60 7.89 -13.53
N PRO A 80 -19.33 8.76 -14.52
CA PRO A 80 -18.45 8.43 -15.65
C PRO A 80 -17.08 7.92 -15.19
N LEU A 81 -16.55 8.49 -14.11
CA LEU A 81 -15.30 8.12 -13.49
C LEU A 81 -15.53 7.86 -12.00
N SER A 82 -14.91 6.82 -11.46
CA SER A 82 -14.77 6.63 -10.01
C SER A 82 -13.31 6.66 -9.61
N ILE A 83 -13.06 6.99 -8.35
CA ILE A 83 -11.74 7.01 -7.75
C ILE A 83 -11.70 5.97 -6.63
N ILE A 84 -10.62 5.20 -6.59
CA ILE A 84 -10.28 4.33 -5.47
C ILE A 84 -9.05 4.89 -4.80
N TYR A 85 -9.02 4.94 -3.48
CA TYR A 85 -7.82 5.24 -2.72
C TYR A 85 -7.36 4.03 -1.89
N ILE A 86 -6.10 3.64 -2.07
CA ILE A 86 -5.43 2.54 -1.36
C ILE A 86 -4.25 3.11 -0.57
N HIS A 87 -4.37 3.12 0.75
CA HIS A 87 -3.38 3.72 1.65
C HIS A 87 -2.12 2.86 1.85
N GLY A 88 -1.07 3.47 2.42
CA GLY A 88 0.19 2.83 2.73
C GLY A 88 0.20 1.96 4.00
N PHE A 89 1.34 1.30 4.26
CA PHE A 89 1.55 0.49 5.45
C PHE A 89 1.50 1.35 6.72
N SER A 90 0.86 0.84 7.73
CA SER A 90 0.58 1.50 9.02
C SER A 90 -0.33 2.74 8.97
N ALA A 91 -0.66 3.23 7.78
CA ALA A 91 -1.53 4.38 7.57
C ALA A 91 -3.02 3.98 7.46
N THR A 92 -3.85 4.93 7.08
CA THR A 92 -5.28 4.78 6.82
C THR A 92 -5.71 5.64 5.64
N SER A 93 -7.01 5.67 5.34
CA SER A 93 -7.57 6.57 4.32
C SER A 93 -7.23 8.04 4.54
N GLU A 94 -6.85 8.44 5.75
CA GLU A 94 -6.53 9.82 6.11
C GLU A 94 -5.10 10.25 5.70
N GLU A 95 -4.30 9.30 5.14
CA GLU A 95 -2.87 9.49 4.86
C GLU A 95 -2.57 10.71 3.99
N ILE A 96 -3.30 10.89 2.90
CA ILE A 96 -3.12 12.03 2.00
C ILE A 96 -4.42 12.84 1.79
N ARG A 97 -5.40 12.71 2.69
CA ARG A 97 -6.60 13.54 2.60
C ARG A 97 -6.25 15.01 2.86
N PRO A 98 -6.91 15.94 2.14
CA PRO A 98 -8.08 15.77 1.26
C PRO A 98 -7.78 15.55 -0.23
N VAL A 99 -6.58 15.10 -0.62
CA VAL A 99 -6.23 14.99 -2.05
C VAL A 99 -7.24 14.14 -2.85
N PRO A 100 -7.56 12.87 -2.46
CA PRO A 100 -8.55 12.08 -3.21
C PRO A 100 -9.95 12.72 -3.21
N ASP A 101 -10.34 13.38 -2.11
CA ASP A 101 -11.62 14.08 -1.96
C ASP A 101 -11.74 15.24 -2.96
N ASN A 102 -10.71 16.08 -3.02
CA ASN A 102 -10.67 17.25 -3.91
C ASN A 102 -10.68 16.83 -5.38
N ILE A 103 -9.89 15.80 -5.74
CA ILE A 103 -9.90 15.24 -7.10
C ILE A 103 -11.28 14.71 -7.46
N ALA A 104 -11.91 13.92 -6.56
CA ALA A 104 -13.24 13.38 -6.77
C ALA A 104 -14.29 14.50 -6.96
N ASN A 105 -14.21 15.55 -6.13
CA ASN A 105 -15.11 16.71 -6.22
C ASN A 105 -14.95 17.46 -7.55
N ILE A 106 -13.72 17.77 -7.96
CA ILE A 106 -13.42 18.47 -9.23
C ILE A 106 -13.93 17.66 -10.44
N LEU A 107 -13.73 16.32 -10.40
CA LEU A 107 -14.10 15.44 -11.50
C LEU A 107 -15.55 14.94 -11.40
N LYS A 108 -16.29 15.30 -10.36
CA LYS A 108 -17.63 14.81 -10.04
C LYS A 108 -17.69 13.29 -10.04
N ALA A 109 -16.67 12.66 -9.46
CA ALA A 109 -16.48 11.23 -9.41
C ALA A 109 -16.89 10.66 -8.03
N ASN A 110 -17.49 9.48 -8.01
CA ASN A 110 -17.62 8.73 -6.78
C ASN A 110 -16.24 8.30 -6.27
N LEU A 111 -16.03 8.32 -4.96
CA LEU A 111 -14.75 8.00 -4.33
C LEU A 111 -14.94 6.86 -3.32
N TYR A 112 -14.10 5.83 -3.45
CA TYR A 112 -14.04 4.74 -2.47
C TYR A 112 -12.73 4.79 -1.70
N PHE A 113 -12.85 4.78 -0.38
CA PHE A 113 -11.73 4.59 0.53
C PHE A 113 -11.71 3.16 1.04
N THR A 114 -10.65 2.42 0.70
CA THR A 114 -10.41 1.09 1.27
C THR A 114 -9.77 1.20 2.65
N ARG A 115 -9.82 0.13 3.41
CA ARG A 115 -9.05 -0.09 4.62
C ARG A 115 -8.39 -1.47 4.51
N LEU A 116 -7.08 -1.49 4.39
CA LEU A 116 -6.33 -2.74 4.31
C LEU A 116 -6.46 -3.53 5.62
N THR A 117 -6.63 -4.83 5.51
CA THR A 117 -6.75 -5.73 6.66
C THR A 117 -5.64 -5.48 7.67
N GLY A 118 -6.01 -5.37 8.95
CA GLY A 118 -5.10 -5.05 10.06
C GLY A 118 -4.85 -3.56 10.29
N HIS A 119 -5.13 -2.69 9.32
CA HIS A 119 -4.90 -1.24 9.42
C HIS A 119 -6.11 -0.51 10.02
N GLY A 120 -5.87 0.70 10.53
CA GLY A 120 -6.89 1.51 11.17
C GLY A 120 -7.48 0.90 12.42
N ARG A 121 -6.74 0.00 13.08
CA ARG A 121 -7.08 -0.72 14.30
C ARG A 121 -5.89 -0.67 15.26
N GLY A 122 -6.00 -1.25 16.42
CA GLY A 122 -4.89 -1.27 17.37
C GLY A 122 -3.62 -1.97 16.87
N SER A 123 -2.51 -1.70 17.52
CA SER A 123 -1.16 -2.19 17.22
C SER A 123 -1.11 -3.69 16.85
N MET A 124 -1.76 -4.54 17.65
CA MET A 124 -1.73 -5.99 17.48
C MET A 124 -2.48 -6.50 16.25
N ALA A 125 -3.43 -5.72 15.72
CA ALA A 125 -4.15 -6.07 14.51
C ALA A 125 -3.23 -6.15 13.29
N MET A 126 -2.11 -5.41 13.30
CA MET A 126 -1.09 -5.42 12.24
C MET A 126 -0.33 -6.75 12.13
N THR A 127 -0.39 -7.64 13.10
CA THR A 127 0.30 -8.95 13.06
C THR A 127 -0.41 -10.01 12.26
N LYS A 128 -1.72 -9.85 12.06
CA LYS A 128 -2.60 -10.89 11.50
C LYS A 128 -2.58 -10.97 9.97
N PRO A 129 -2.54 -9.85 9.23
CA PRO A 129 -2.64 -9.89 7.78
C PRO A 129 -1.37 -10.45 7.13
N ASN A 130 -1.58 -11.05 5.97
CA ASN A 130 -0.58 -11.44 5.01
C ASN A 130 -0.85 -10.73 3.67
N VAL A 131 -0.03 -10.99 2.66
CA VAL A 131 -0.19 -10.38 1.32
C VAL A 131 -1.52 -10.78 0.67
N GLU A 132 -1.96 -12.02 0.83
CA GLU A 132 -3.24 -12.52 0.30
C GLU A 132 -4.43 -11.71 0.84
N ASN A 133 -4.45 -11.40 2.15
CA ASN A 133 -5.50 -10.57 2.74
C ASN A 133 -5.52 -9.18 2.12
N TRP A 134 -4.35 -8.54 1.96
CA TRP A 134 -4.26 -7.23 1.33
C TRP A 134 -4.64 -7.26 -0.15
N MET A 135 -4.26 -8.30 -0.89
CA MET A 135 -4.70 -8.48 -2.28
C MET A 135 -6.21 -8.70 -2.38
N SER A 136 -6.82 -9.37 -1.40
CA SER A 136 -8.28 -9.50 -1.32
C SER A 136 -8.95 -8.14 -1.09
N ASP A 137 -8.41 -7.29 -0.21
CA ASP A 137 -8.90 -5.91 -0.03
C ASP A 137 -8.78 -5.08 -1.31
N VAL A 138 -7.68 -5.26 -2.07
CA VAL A 138 -7.50 -4.62 -3.39
C VAL A 138 -8.52 -5.15 -4.39
N GLY A 139 -8.76 -6.46 -4.44
CA GLY A 139 -9.78 -7.07 -5.29
C GLY A 139 -11.18 -6.52 -5.02
N GLU A 140 -11.54 -6.39 -3.72
CA GLU A 140 -12.76 -5.72 -3.29
C GLU A 140 -12.82 -4.27 -3.79
N ALA A 141 -11.72 -3.52 -3.60
CA ALA A 141 -11.65 -2.12 -4.00
C ALA A 141 -11.85 -1.96 -5.52
N MET A 142 -11.18 -2.79 -6.34
CA MET A 142 -11.33 -2.77 -7.79
C MET A 142 -12.78 -3.09 -8.21
N GLU A 143 -13.44 -4.04 -7.54
CA GLU A 143 -14.82 -4.38 -7.86
C GLU A 143 -15.81 -3.28 -7.45
N ILE A 144 -15.65 -2.70 -6.26
CA ILE A 144 -16.45 -1.55 -5.81
C ILE A 144 -16.26 -0.38 -6.78
N GLY A 145 -15.01 -0.06 -7.16
CA GLY A 145 -14.73 1.01 -8.12
C GLY A 145 -15.50 0.83 -9.43
N ARG A 146 -15.55 -0.39 -9.96
CA ARG A 146 -16.34 -0.73 -11.17
C ARG A 146 -17.85 -0.62 -10.95
N GLN A 147 -18.33 -0.82 -9.73
CA GLN A 147 -19.76 -0.68 -9.42
C GLN A 147 -20.17 0.77 -9.24
N ILE A 148 -19.26 1.66 -8.83
CA ILE A 148 -19.58 3.08 -8.61
C ILE A 148 -19.14 4.01 -9.75
N GLY A 149 -18.41 3.48 -10.76
CA GLY A 149 -17.99 4.23 -11.95
C GLY A 149 -17.94 3.39 -13.21
N HIS A 150 -17.98 4.04 -14.37
CA HIS A 150 -17.81 3.37 -15.68
C HIS A 150 -16.33 3.11 -15.97
N LYS A 151 -15.47 4.04 -15.60
CA LYS A 151 -14.01 3.91 -15.61
C LYS A 151 -13.49 4.20 -14.21
N VAL A 152 -12.34 3.65 -13.89
CA VAL A 152 -11.76 3.74 -12.54
C VAL A 152 -10.38 4.35 -12.60
N ILE A 153 -10.09 5.33 -11.75
CA ILE A 153 -8.74 5.79 -11.42
C ILE A 153 -8.38 5.22 -10.04
N VAL A 154 -7.21 4.64 -9.95
CA VAL A 154 -6.69 4.13 -8.67
C VAL A 154 -5.57 5.04 -8.19
N ILE A 155 -5.78 5.71 -7.06
CA ILE A 155 -4.75 6.47 -6.34
C ILE A 155 -4.26 5.59 -5.20
N SER A 156 -2.97 5.44 -5.08
CA SER A 156 -2.39 4.58 -4.04
C SER A 156 -1.10 5.15 -3.50
N THR A 157 -0.83 4.92 -2.20
CA THR A 157 0.36 5.44 -1.52
C THR A 157 1.22 4.30 -1.01
N SER A 158 2.55 4.45 -1.15
CA SER A 158 3.55 3.57 -0.53
C SER A 158 3.28 2.07 -0.79
N THR A 159 3.08 1.26 0.25
CA THR A 159 2.73 -0.17 0.13
C THR A 159 1.39 -0.39 -0.61
N GLY A 160 0.44 0.54 -0.49
CA GLY A 160 -0.78 0.53 -1.32
C GLY A 160 -0.44 0.57 -2.81
N SER A 161 0.59 1.31 -3.20
CA SER A 161 1.09 1.35 -4.57
C SER A 161 1.72 0.02 -5.00
N THR A 162 2.44 -0.66 -4.10
CA THR A 162 3.00 -2.00 -4.40
C THR A 162 1.88 -3.01 -4.66
N LEU A 163 0.82 -2.98 -3.86
CA LEU A 163 -0.38 -3.82 -4.04
C LEU A 163 -1.13 -3.46 -5.34
N THR A 164 -1.24 -2.18 -5.65
CA THR A 164 -1.86 -1.68 -6.89
C THR A 164 -1.06 -2.11 -8.12
N ALA A 165 0.27 -2.09 -8.05
CA ALA A 165 1.14 -2.58 -9.12
C ALA A 165 0.97 -4.09 -9.34
N ALA A 166 0.79 -4.88 -8.26
CA ALA A 166 0.41 -6.29 -8.36
C ALA A 166 -0.94 -6.48 -9.06
N ALA A 167 -1.93 -5.66 -8.71
CA ALA A 167 -3.24 -5.71 -9.36
C ALA A 167 -3.18 -5.28 -10.83
N ALA A 168 -2.30 -4.36 -11.20
CA ALA A 168 -2.10 -3.91 -12.58
C ALA A 168 -1.60 -5.06 -13.49
N LEU A 169 -0.82 -5.98 -12.95
CA LEU A 169 -0.33 -7.17 -13.67
C LEU A 169 -1.42 -8.24 -13.89
N ASN A 170 -2.53 -8.15 -13.17
CA ASN A 170 -3.63 -9.10 -13.26
C ASN A 170 -4.76 -8.54 -14.15
N PRO A 171 -5.03 -9.13 -15.34
CA PRO A 171 -6.05 -8.62 -16.29
C PRO A 171 -7.47 -8.57 -15.70
N HIS A 172 -7.81 -9.44 -14.75
CA HIS A 172 -9.12 -9.41 -14.10
C HIS A 172 -9.26 -8.24 -13.14
N LEU A 173 -8.21 -7.92 -12.38
CA LEU A 173 -8.19 -6.81 -11.45
C LEU A 173 -8.10 -5.46 -12.17
N SER A 174 -7.31 -5.38 -13.23
CA SER A 174 -7.06 -4.15 -13.98
C SER A 174 -8.13 -3.81 -15.02
N ARG A 175 -9.14 -4.67 -15.20
CA ARG A 175 -10.27 -4.40 -16.11
C ARG A 175 -10.97 -3.08 -15.75
N ASN A 176 -11.28 -2.26 -16.77
CA ASN A 176 -11.91 -0.94 -16.67
C ASN A 176 -11.12 0.10 -15.86
N ILE A 177 -9.88 -0.18 -15.49
CA ILE A 177 -9.00 0.83 -14.93
C ILE A 177 -8.55 1.75 -16.07
N ALA A 178 -8.75 3.06 -15.87
CA ALA A 178 -8.35 4.10 -16.83
C ALA A 178 -6.93 4.59 -16.58
N GLY A 179 -6.46 4.52 -15.33
CA GLY A 179 -5.12 4.93 -14.96
C GLY A 179 -4.79 4.64 -13.51
N PHE A 180 -3.51 4.55 -13.24
CA PHE A 180 -2.95 4.39 -11.90
C PHE A 180 -2.17 5.64 -11.49
N ILE A 181 -2.34 6.09 -10.25
CA ILE A 181 -1.55 7.15 -9.62
C ILE A 181 -0.82 6.55 -8.43
N PHE A 182 0.48 6.46 -8.54
CA PHE A 182 1.37 5.93 -7.51
C PHE A 182 2.03 7.09 -6.76
N VAL A 183 1.68 7.27 -5.49
CA VAL A 183 2.22 8.32 -4.61
C VAL A 183 3.27 7.70 -3.72
N SER A 184 4.51 8.18 -3.80
CA SER A 184 5.66 7.64 -3.03
C SER A 184 5.68 6.09 -2.99
N PRO A 185 5.61 5.39 -4.13
CA PRO A 185 5.38 3.96 -4.17
C PRO A 185 6.53 3.18 -3.51
N ASN A 186 6.19 2.19 -2.68
CA ASN A 186 7.17 1.33 -2.03
C ASN A 186 7.62 0.21 -2.99
N PHE A 187 8.46 0.57 -3.95
CA PHE A 187 9.16 -0.39 -4.82
C PHE A 187 10.58 -0.70 -4.34
N GLY A 188 10.93 -0.26 -3.14
CA GLY A 188 12.19 -0.56 -2.49
C GLY A 188 12.25 0.12 -1.14
N ILE A 189 12.49 -0.64 -0.09
CA ILE A 189 12.59 -0.09 1.27
C ILE A 189 13.96 0.58 1.40
N ASN A 190 13.99 1.86 1.76
CA ASN A 190 15.24 2.61 1.95
C ASN A 190 15.92 2.27 3.29
N ASN A 191 16.26 1.00 3.43
CA ASN A 191 17.01 0.47 4.56
C ASN A 191 17.89 -0.69 4.08
N PRO A 192 19.22 -0.65 4.24
CA PRO A 192 20.13 -1.70 3.77
C PRO A 192 19.86 -3.07 4.38
N LEU A 193 19.24 -3.13 5.55
CA LEU A 193 18.87 -4.38 6.22
C LEU A 193 17.48 -4.89 5.85
N ALA A 194 16.73 -4.19 4.98
CA ALA A 194 15.36 -4.59 4.63
C ALA A 194 15.28 -6.02 4.05
N ASN A 195 16.28 -6.42 3.26
CA ASN A 195 16.34 -7.76 2.67
C ASN A 195 16.34 -8.89 3.70
N VAL A 196 16.83 -8.64 4.90
CA VAL A 196 16.87 -9.61 6.01
C VAL A 196 15.47 -10.03 6.45
N LEU A 197 14.48 -9.15 6.29
CA LEU A 197 13.06 -9.45 6.56
C LEU A 197 12.49 -10.55 5.65
N THR A 198 13.13 -10.82 4.52
CA THR A 198 12.68 -11.82 3.54
C THR A 198 13.46 -13.14 3.63
N TRP A 199 14.30 -13.33 4.64
CA TRP A 199 15.07 -14.54 4.84
C TRP A 199 14.22 -15.65 5.49
N PRO A 200 14.62 -16.93 5.32
CA PRO A 200 13.91 -18.05 5.93
C PRO A 200 13.73 -17.91 7.43
N GLY A 201 12.55 -18.24 7.92
CA GLY A 201 12.22 -18.17 9.34
C GLY A 201 12.18 -16.78 9.96
N ALA A 202 12.14 -15.69 9.15
CA ALA A 202 12.20 -14.31 9.62
C ALA A 202 11.22 -14.02 10.77
N ARG A 203 10.01 -14.59 10.74
CA ARG A 203 9.02 -14.44 11.83
C ARG A 203 9.50 -14.94 13.18
N TRP A 204 10.48 -15.88 13.20
CA TRP A 204 10.98 -16.46 14.43
C TRP A 204 12.12 -15.66 15.04
N TRP A 205 13.07 -15.23 14.23
CA TRP A 205 14.31 -14.65 14.73
C TRP A 205 14.39 -13.12 14.63
N ILE A 206 13.67 -12.47 13.70
CA ILE A 206 13.66 -11.00 13.59
C ILE A 206 13.23 -10.33 14.90
N PRO A 207 12.17 -10.75 15.61
CA PRO A 207 11.81 -10.13 16.89
C PRO A 207 12.88 -10.26 17.98
N ILE A 208 13.76 -11.26 17.86
CA ILE A 208 14.86 -11.50 18.82
C ILE A 208 15.98 -10.50 18.58
N ILE A 209 16.36 -10.27 17.31
CA ILE A 209 17.54 -9.43 16.99
C ILE A 209 17.18 -7.94 16.75
N ALA A 210 16.00 -7.65 16.22
CA ALA A 210 15.54 -6.31 15.89
C ALA A 210 14.51 -5.73 16.88
N GLY A 211 14.22 -6.48 17.96
CA GLY A 211 13.19 -6.14 18.94
C GLY A 211 11.78 -6.52 18.50
N LYS A 212 10.92 -6.72 19.51
CA LYS A 212 9.54 -7.19 19.30
C LYS A 212 8.62 -6.12 18.69
N MET A 213 8.92 -4.85 18.92
CA MET A 213 8.08 -3.72 18.51
C MET A 213 8.89 -2.73 17.67
N ARG A 214 8.23 -2.16 16.69
CA ARG A 214 8.72 -0.99 15.94
C ARG A 214 7.87 0.21 16.32
N ASN A 215 8.57 1.35 16.46
CA ASN A 215 7.94 2.62 16.77
C ASN A 215 8.36 3.64 15.72
N SER A 216 7.43 4.47 15.27
CA SER A 216 7.68 5.61 14.41
C SER A 216 7.45 6.93 15.17
N SER A 217 8.14 7.98 14.75
CA SER A 217 7.98 9.31 15.35
C SER A 217 6.59 9.85 15.06
N ILE A 218 5.92 10.36 16.09
CA ILE A 218 4.62 11.04 15.98
C ILE A 218 4.88 12.49 15.53
N ARG A 219 4.22 12.93 14.46
CA ARG A 219 4.33 14.28 13.91
C ARG A 219 3.41 15.27 14.63
N ASN A 220 2.16 14.85 14.81
CA ASN A 220 1.11 15.63 15.47
C ASN A 220 -0.01 14.70 15.97
N LYS A 221 -1.04 15.27 16.59
CA LYS A 221 -2.17 14.52 17.16
C LYS A 221 -2.95 13.72 16.09
N GLN A 222 -3.11 14.26 14.89
CA GLN A 222 -3.83 13.58 13.80
C GLN A 222 -3.01 12.41 13.27
N HIS A 223 -1.71 12.58 13.09
CA HIS A 223 -0.81 11.49 12.75
C HIS A 223 -0.87 10.37 13.79
N ALA A 224 -0.84 10.69 15.09
CA ALA A 224 -0.96 9.69 16.15
C ALA A 224 -2.32 8.95 16.13
N LYS A 225 -3.38 9.63 15.68
CA LYS A 225 -4.74 9.04 15.59
C LYS A 225 -4.88 8.11 14.40
N PHE A 226 -4.36 8.50 13.25
CA PHE A 226 -4.67 7.87 11.97
C PHE A 226 -3.58 6.92 11.44
N TRP A 227 -2.41 6.88 12.09
CA TRP A 227 -1.37 5.88 11.83
C TRP A 227 -1.19 4.95 13.02
N THR A 228 -0.89 3.69 12.73
CA THR A 228 -0.41 2.75 13.74
C THR A 228 1.08 3.00 13.95
N THR A 229 1.43 3.93 14.85
CA THR A 229 2.81 4.38 15.07
C THR A 229 3.66 3.40 15.89
N SER A 230 3.03 2.40 16.52
CA SER A 230 3.70 1.32 17.26
C SER A 230 3.04 -0.01 16.89
N TYR A 231 3.83 -0.95 16.38
CA TYR A 231 3.35 -2.27 15.95
C TYR A 231 4.42 -3.35 16.09
N PRO A 232 4.04 -4.63 16.21
CA PRO A 232 4.99 -5.75 16.27
C PRO A 232 5.87 -5.81 15.02
N THR A 233 7.16 -6.02 15.22
CA THR A 233 8.16 -6.06 14.13
C THR A 233 7.80 -7.07 13.04
N VAL A 234 7.17 -8.19 13.39
CA VAL A 234 6.72 -9.23 12.43
C VAL A 234 5.72 -8.70 11.39
N ALA A 235 5.00 -7.61 11.68
CA ALA A 235 4.06 -7.00 10.74
C ALA A 235 4.74 -6.45 9.49
N THR A 236 6.05 -6.14 9.55
CA THR A 236 6.82 -5.64 8.39
C THR A 236 7.21 -6.74 7.41
N ILE A 237 7.15 -8.00 7.82
CA ILE A 237 7.64 -9.14 7.03
C ILE A 237 6.80 -9.35 5.76
N PRO A 238 5.45 -9.39 5.81
CA PRO A 238 4.64 -9.50 4.60
C PRO A 238 4.86 -8.34 3.61
N MET A 239 5.01 -7.12 4.13
CA MET A 239 5.29 -5.94 3.31
C MET A 239 6.64 -6.05 2.59
N ALA A 240 7.70 -6.47 3.30
CA ALA A 240 9.02 -6.65 2.70
C ALA A 240 9.03 -7.79 1.66
N ALA A 241 8.31 -8.89 1.94
CA ALA A 241 8.16 -9.99 0.99
C ALA A 241 7.40 -9.57 -0.27
N LEU A 242 6.33 -8.80 -0.12
CA LEU A 242 5.58 -8.23 -1.24
C LEU A 242 6.48 -7.36 -2.13
N VAL A 243 7.22 -6.40 -1.53
CA VAL A 243 8.13 -5.52 -2.27
C VAL A 243 9.15 -6.35 -3.06
N LYS A 244 9.77 -7.35 -2.42
CA LYS A 244 10.74 -8.24 -3.09
C LYS A 244 10.16 -8.96 -4.31
N VAL A 245 8.94 -9.48 -4.21
CA VAL A 245 8.30 -10.22 -5.29
C VAL A 245 7.86 -9.29 -6.42
N ILE A 246 7.27 -8.13 -6.08
CA ILE A 246 6.76 -7.19 -7.08
C ILE A 246 7.88 -6.57 -7.90
N THR A 247 9.01 -6.21 -7.30
CA THR A 247 10.13 -5.61 -8.04
C THR A 247 10.79 -6.56 -9.04
N GLN A 248 10.47 -7.85 -8.98
CA GLN A 248 10.95 -8.87 -9.92
C GLN A 248 9.98 -9.13 -11.08
N GLN A 249 8.80 -8.48 -11.09
CA GLN A 249 7.78 -8.68 -12.11
C GLN A 249 8.11 -7.92 -13.41
N ASP A 250 7.52 -8.38 -14.50
CA ASP A 250 7.63 -7.77 -15.82
C ASP A 250 6.50 -6.75 -16.05
N PHE A 251 6.78 -5.49 -15.78
CA PHE A 251 5.82 -4.38 -15.93
C PHE A 251 5.60 -3.96 -17.38
N SER A 252 6.42 -4.45 -18.34
CA SER A 252 6.26 -4.12 -19.77
C SER A 252 4.92 -4.62 -20.35
N LYS A 253 4.28 -5.57 -19.67
CA LYS A 253 2.98 -6.14 -20.07
C LYS A 253 1.78 -5.30 -19.68
N ILE A 254 1.97 -4.26 -18.87
CA ILE A 254 0.88 -3.38 -18.44
C ILE A 254 0.72 -2.29 -19.49
N HIS A 255 -0.49 -2.14 -20.05
CA HIS A 255 -0.78 -1.12 -21.07
C HIS A 255 -1.60 0.05 -20.54
N ILE A 256 -1.95 0.05 -19.25
CA ILE A 256 -2.73 1.11 -18.61
C ILE A 256 -1.78 2.24 -18.23
N PRO A 257 -2.14 3.51 -18.52
CA PRO A 257 -1.33 4.66 -18.14
C PRO A 257 -1.10 4.75 -16.64
N ALA A 258 0.08 5.25 -16.25
CA ALA A 258 0.42 5.45 -14.85
C ALA A 258 1.11 6.79 -14.61
N LEU A 259 0.76 7.45 -13.52
CA LEU A 259 1.45 8.60 -12.95
C LEU A 259 2.27 8.13 -11.75
N PHE A 260 3.57 8.37 -11.78
CA PHE A 260 4.50 8.17 -10.66
C PHE A 260 4.80 9.52 -10.03
N TYR A 261 4.21 9.78 -8.86
CA TYR A 261 4.31 11.04 -8.12
C TYR A 261 5.10 10.80 -6.84
N TYR A 262 6.34 11.28 -6.75
CA TYR A 262 7.24 10.97 -5.65
C TYR A 262 8.32 12.02 -5.43
N SER A 263 9.03 11.95 -4.30
CA SER A 263 10.20 12.79 -4.02
C SER A 263 11.50 12.02 -4.24
N LEU A 264 12.49 12.66 -4.86
CA LEU A 264 13.85 12.10 -4.98
C LEU A 264 14.56 12.03 -3.63
N GLU A 265 14.09 12.78 -2.64
CA GLU A 265 14.63 12.85 -1.29
C GLU A 265 13.93 11.92 -0.29
N ASP A 266 13.09 10.98 -0.78
CA ASP A 266 12.37 10.03 0.06
C ASP A 266 13.34 9.18 0.90
N LYS A 267 13.17 9.24 2.24
CA LYS A 267 14.03 8.53 3.21
C LYS A 267 13.42 7.22 3.69
N VAL A 268 12.19 6.91 3.27
CA VAL A 268 11.45 5.70 3.66
C VAL A 268 11.52 4.64 2.56
N VAL A 269 11.34 5.06 1.30
CA VAL A 269 11.43 4.19 0.13
C VAL A 269 12.49 4.67 -0.84
N MET A 270 12.98 3.77 -1.67
CA MET A 270 14.04 4.06 -2.64
C MET A 270 13.43 4.74 -3.89
N ALA A 271 13.62 6.03 -4.04
CA ALA A 271 13.16 6.81 -5.21
C ALA A 271 13.67 6.21 -6.53
N GLN A 272 14.92 5.70 -6.56
CA GLN A 272 15.49 5.04 -7.73
C GLN A 272 14.66 3.84 -8.17
N SER A 273 14.16 3.02 -7.24
CA SER A 273 13.30 1.87 -7.58
C SER A 273 12.00 2.30 -8.26
N THR A 274 11.46 3.48 -7.88
CA THR A 274 10.30 4.08 -8.55
C THR A 274 10.63 4.47 -9.98
N SER A 275 11.75 5.16 -10.20
CA SER A 275 12.23 5.54 -11.54
C SER A 275 12.44 4.30 -12.42
N ASP A 276 13.05 3.25 -11.87
CA ASP A 276 13.35 2.01 -12.61
C ASP A 276 12.06 1.30 -13.06
N ILE A 277 11.02 1.30 -12.23
CA ILE A 277 9.73 0.70 -12.59
C ILE A 277 8.99 1.59 -13.60
N ALA A 278 9.01 2.91 -13.42
CA ALA A 278 8.42 3.83 -14.39
C ALA A 278 9.01 3.65 -15.79
N LEU A 279 10.33 3.47 -15.90
CA LEU A 279 11.02 3.21 -17.18
C LEU A 279 10.65 1.86 -17.81
N LYS A 280 10.26 0.87 -17.00
CA LYS A 280 9.86 -0.47 -17.44
C LYS A 280 8.35 -0.62 -17.64
N TRP A 281 7.56 0.41 -17.32
CA TRP A 281 6.11 0.37 -17.45
C TRP A 281 5.71 0.33 -18.92
N GLY A 282 4.90 -0.65 -19.31
CA GLY A 282 4.55 -0.84 -20.73
C GLY A 282 3.48 0.09 -21.26
N GLY A 283 2.68 0.72 -20.37
CA GLY A 283 1.76 1.81 -20.71
C GLY A 283 2.46 3.17 -20.70
N GLU A 284 1.72 4.23 -21.00
CA GLU A 284 2.24 5.59 -20.84
C GLU A 284 2.59 5.84 -19.36
N ALA A 285 3.86 6.14 -19.08
CA ALA A 285 4.37 6.42 -17.75
C ALA A 285 4.74 7.89 -17.62
N THR A 286 3.97 8.63 -16.85
CA THR A 286 4.27 10.03 -16.50
C THR A 286 4.97 10.04 -15.13
N THR A 287 6.05 10.83 -15.02
CA THR A 287 6.77 11.00 -13.76
C THR A 287 6.72 12.45 -13.31
N ILE A 288 6.27 12.70 -12.10
CA ILE A 288 6.31 14.00 -11.44
C ILE A 288 7.08 13.87 -10.14
N THR A 289 8.18 14.61 -10.03
CA THR A 289 8.96 14.67 -8.79
C THR A 289 8.64 15.93 -8.02
N VAL A 290 8.56 15.81 -6.69
CA VAL A 290 8.27 16.94 -5.80
C VAL A 290 9.42 17.18 -4.83
N THR A 291 9.65 18.47 -4.56
CA THR A 291 10.60 18.92 -3.55
C THR A 291 9.81 19.37 -2.32
N MET A 292 10.16 18.82 -1.17
CA MET A 292 9.50 19.10 0.09
C MET A 292 10.04 20.35 0.73
N THR A 293 9.20 21.05 1.49
CA THR A 293 9.61 22.22 2.29
C THR A 293 9.90 21.80 3.75
N GLU A 294 10.52 22.68 4.53
CA GLU A 294 10.80 22.42 5.95
C GLU A 294 9.53 22.20 6.80
N LYS A 295 8.36 22.63 6.31
CA LYS A 295 7.06 22.47 6.99
C LYS A 295 6.33 21.19 6.60
N ASP A 296 6.86 20.44 5.65
CA ASP A 296 6.28 19.18 5.16
C ASP A 296 6.95 17.98 5.85
N ASP A 297 6.67 16.75 5.43
CA ASP A 297 7.25 15.54 5.99
C ASP A 297 8.80 15.57 5.89
N PRO A 298 9.53 15.56 7.02
CA PRO A 298 11.00 15.56 7.02
C PRO A 298 11.62 14.27 6.46
N TYR A 299 10.81 13.25 6.22
CA TYR A 299 11.22 12.04 5.50
C TYR A 299 10.92 12.10 4.00
N SER A 300 10.26 13.15 3.53
CA SER A 300 9.88 13.35 2.12
C SER A 300 9.13 12.14 1.52
N HIS A 301 8.36 11.42 2.38
CA HIS A 301 7.61 10.22 2.02
C HIS A 301 6.10 10.49 1.92
N ILE A 302 5.51 11.13 2.93
CA ILE A 302 4.11 11.58 2.86
C ILE A 302 4.11 12.95 2.19
N ILE A 303 4.05 12.94 0.87
CA ILE A 303 4.31 14.12 0.02
C ILE A 303 3.06 14.91 -0.36
N ALA A 304 1.95 14.65 0.30
CA ALA A 304 0.69 15.37 0.17
C ALA A 304 -0.20 15.08 1.38
N GLY A 305 -1.27 15.85 1.55
CA GLY A 305 -2.26 15.65 2.61
C GLY A 305 -2.03 16.57 3.81
N ASP A 306 -3.14 17.03 4.38
CA ASP A 306 -3.13 18.13 5.37
C ASP A 306 -2.54 17.74 6.73
N ILE A 307 -2.42 16.44 7.02
CA ILE A 307 -1.90 15.98 8.31
C ILE A 307 -0.38 16.15 8.41
N VAL A 308 0.35 15.85 7.33
CA VAL A 308 1.82 15.78 7.39
C VAL A 308 2.49 16.74 6.41
N SER A 309 1.89 16.98 5.23
CA SER A 309 2.47 17.83 4.18
C SER A 309 1.42 18.75 3.56
N PRO A 310 0.80 19.65 4.36
CA PRO A 310 -0.30 20.50 3.91
C PRO A 310 0.06 21.44 2.76
N ASN A 311 1.33 21.88 2.67
CA ASN A 311 1.77 22.77 1.61
C ASN A 311 1.83 22.11 0.22
N GLN A 312 1.81 20.79 0.17
CA GLN A 312 1.86 20.02 -1.07
C GLN A 312 0.47 19.59 -1.57
N THR A 313 -0.58 19.77 -0.74
CA THR A 313 -1.93 19.25 -1.03
C THR A 313 -2.51 19.82 -2.32
N GLU A 314 -2.50 21.13 -2.48
CA GLU A 314 -3.06 21.80 -3.66
C GLU A 314 -2.30 21.42 -4.94
N TYR A 315 -0.98 21.48 -4.89
CA TYR A 315 -0.14 21.09 -6.03
C TYR A 315 -0.35 19.63 -6.45
N ALA A 316 -0.48 18.71 -5.48
CA ALA A 316 -0.77 17.32 -5.79
C ALA A 316 -2.13 17.14 -6.46
N VAL A 317 -3.17 17.84 -5.98
CA VAL A 317 -4.50 17.82 -6.57
C VAL A 317 -4.45 18.33 -8.02
N ASP A 318 -3.83 19.48 -8.25
CA ASP A 318 -3.75 20.09 -9.56
C ASP A 318 -3.05 19.18 -10.56
N LYS A 319 -1.88 18.63 -10.20
CA LYS A 319 -1.11 17.75 -11.08
C LYS A 319 -1.82 16.43 -11.38
N MET A 320 -2.47 15.85 -10.40
CA MET A 320 -3.23 14.60 -10.59
C MET A 320 -4.49 14.84 -11.43
N VAL A 321 -5.20 15.96 -11.21
CA VAL A 321 -6.39 16.33 -12.02
C VAL A 321 -5.99 16.64 -13.47
N GLU A 322 -4.90 17.40 -13.69
CA GLU A 322 -4.34 17.67 -15.01
C GLU A 322 -4.07 16.34 -15.74
N TRP A 323 -3.31 15.45 -15.13
CA TRP A 323 -2.99 14.15 -15.69
C TRP A 323 -4.24 13.30 -16.00
N ILE A 324 -5.23 13.25 -15.08
CA ILE A 324 -6.48 12.48 -15.31
C ILE A 324 -7.26 13.05 -16.50
N LYS A 325 -7.32 14.38 -16.66
CA LYS A 325 -8.00 15.04 -17.79
C LYS A 325 -7.31 14.78 -19.12
N ASP A 326 -5.98 14.65 -19.11
CA ASP A 326 -5.18 14.37 -20.31
C ASP A 326 -5.28 12.91 -20.73
N LEU A 327 -5.68 11.99 -19.82
CA LEU A 327 -6.03 10.64 -20.21
C LEU A 327 -7.13 10.72 -21.26
N LYS A 328 -6.82 10.36 -22.51
CA LYS A 328 -7.82 10.15 -23.56
C LYS A 328 -8.74 9.03 -23.10
N LEU A 329 -9.68 9.36 -22.22
CA LEU A 329 -10.77 8.46 -21.81
C LEU A 329 -11.64 8.26 -23.05
N SER A 330 -11.03 7.59 -24.07
CA SER A 330 -11.63 7.46 -25.37
C SER A 330 -13.00 6.83 -25.22
N SER A 331 -13.96 7.48 -25.83
CA SER A 331 -15.30 6.99 -26.22
C SER A 331 -15.25 5.75 -27.12
N ARG A 332 -14.21 4.93 -27.05
CA ARG A 332 -14.16 3.63 -27.72
C ARG A 332 -14.92 2.63 -26.85
N ASN A 333 -16.12 2.33 -27.36
CA ASN A 333 -17.07 1.32 -26.94
C ASN A 333 -18.21 1.81 -26.04
N ALA A 334 -19.10 2.64 -26.59
CA ALA A 334 -20.51 2.35 -26.46
C ALA A 334 -20.84 1.34 -27.58
N PRO A 335 -21.44 0.16 -27.27
CA PRO A 335 -22.00 -0.70 -28.28
C PRO A 335 -23.21 -0.07 -28.95
#